data_a423c66ca3e9392421674045d8a2897e
#
_entry.id   a423c66ca3e9392421674045d8a2897e
#
_cell.length_a   1.000
_cell.length_b   1.000
_cell.length_c   1.000
_cell.angle_alpha   90.00
_cell.angle_beta   90.00
_cell.angle_gamma   90.00
#
_symmetry.space_group_name_H-M   'P 1'
#
loop_
_entity.id
_entity.type
_entity.pdbx_description
1 polymer ?
#
loop_
_entity_poly.entity_id
_entity_poly.type
_entity_poly.pdbx_seq_one_letter_code
_entity_poly.pdbx_strand_id
1 'polypeptide(L)'
;AEGFDPSHIALRDIRIGLDSMYYRGRNMNAVIREFSMNDRSGLSVTSLTGRVFANDTIIQVPSLKLLTPHSEMDLTAQTYWELVNIPTTGRLTARFNAMIGKQDVLLLAGGLPDSFKEAYPFRPLVIRAGTEGNLKEMQITRFSAELPGAFSLSGGGELLNLTDSLERSAIIDLRMQTQNLNFLTALGGTRPDSLLVIPNQMSLVAKARMKGPQYMAQLLLKEGEGMLNLDAAYNGSTEAYRADLKVDALQLHHFLPKDSIYELTTSVAAVGRGIDFTSYRTTASLKASLQSLHYGRYQISGIEVTGDVKNALATARLVSDNRLLKMNANAEYHLAKPYMDGKLDMDVTQLDLYELGIAPKPLKYPLAFNFTAEARRDRIFTHLTAGDMKLN
;
A
#
# COMPACT_ATOMS: atom_id res chain seq x y z
N ALA A 1 13.18 7.88 23.43
CA ALA A 1 12.55 7.73 22.12
C ALA A 1 13.31 8.65 21.16
N GLU A 2 13.86 8.10 20.10
CA GLU A 2 14.46 8.87 19.02
C GLU A 2 13.33 9.36 18.10
N GLY A 3 13.11 10.67 18.05
CA GLY A 3 12.11 11.34 17.24
C GLY A 3 11.19 12.26 18.02
N PHE A 4 10.38 13.05 17.29
CA PHE A 4 9.40 13.96 17.89
C PHE A 4 8.21 13.19 18.44
N ASP A 5 7.92 13.38 19.73
CA ASP A 5 6.75 12.83 20.41
C ASP A 5 5.77 13.96 20.74
N PRO A 6 4.65 14.07 20.00
CA PRO A 6 3.66 15.11 20.23
C PRO A 6 2.95 14.99 21.60
N SER A 7 3.05 13.86 22.28
CA SER A 7 2.47 13.63 23.61
C SER A 7 3.39 14.13 24.73
N HIS A 8 4.67 14.35 24.45
CA HIS A 8 5.69 14.77 25.44
C HIS A 8 6.54 15.94 24.90
N ILE A 9 5.92 17.08 24.73
CA ILE A 9 6.57 18.30 24.23
C ILE A 9 7.28 19.02 25.39
N ALA A 10 8.57 19.26 25.28
CA ALA A 10 9.38 20.00 26.24
C ALA A 10 10.03 21.21 25.58
N LEU A 11 9.31 22.33 25.59
CA LEU A 11 9.72 23.58 24.93
C LEU A 11 10.78 24.32 25.72
N ARG A 12 11.77 24.84 25.01
CA ARG A 12 12.87 25.68 25.51
C ARG A 12 13.07 26.87 24.59
N ASP A 13 13.70 27.90 25.12
CA ASP A 13 14.14 29.12 24.36
C ASP A 13 12.98 29.76 23.58
N ILE A 14 11.81 29.84 24.20
CA ILE A 14 10.62 30.37 23.55
C ILE A 14 10.79 31.91 23.45
N ARG A 15 10.64 32.43 22.22
CA ARG A 15 10.54 33.88 21.96
C ARG A 15 9.25 34.16 21.25
N ILE A 16 8.51 35.16 21.69
CA ILE A 16 7.24 35.58 21.11
C ILE A 16 7.28 37.08 20.90
N GLY A 17 7.14 37.50 19.66
CA GLY A 17 6.98 38.89 19.26
C GLY A 17 5.67 39.10 18.53
N LEU A 18 4.79 39.94 19.09
CA LEU A 18 3.54 40.33 18.45
C LEU A 18 3.60 41.80 18.11
N ASP A 19 3.30 42.20 16.87
CA ASP A 19 3.24 43.61 16.50
C ASP A 19 1.91 44.23 16.89
N SER A 20 0.81 43.46 16.73
CA SER A 20 -0.50 43.92 17.16
C SER A 20 -1.37 42.73 17.55
N MET A 21 -2.13 42.91 18.59
CA MET A 21 -3.15 41.98 18.97
C MET A 21 -4.42 42.74 19.36
N TYR A 22 -5.48 42.50 18.64
CA TYR A 22 -6.79 43.07 18.93
C TYR A 22 -7.84 41.94 18.94
N TYR A 23 -8.68 41.94 19.95
CA TYR A 23 -9.79 40.98 20.07
C TYR A 23 -11.00 41.64 20.68
N ARG A 24 -12.13 41.63 19.95
CA ARG A 24 -13.43 42.08 20.44
C ARG A 24 -14.56 41.30 19.78
N GLY A 25 -15.16 40.37 20.51
CA GLY A 25 -16.20 39.49 19.96
C GLY A 25 -15.68 38.65 18.83
N ARG A 26 -16.22 38.78 17.61
CA ARG A 26 -15.77 38.10 16.41
C ARG A 26 -14.66 38.84 15.66
N ASN A 27 -14.36 40.06 16.07
CA ASN A 27 -13.33 40.86 15.46
C ASN A 27 -11.98 40.58 16.14
N MET A 28 -11.04 40.05 15.36
CA MET A 28 -9.69 39.70 15.80
C MET A 28 -8.66 40.12 14.75
N ASN A 29 -7.56 40.66 15.21
CA ASN A 29 -6.36 40.80 14.39
C ASN A 29 -5.15 40.47 15.26
N ALA A 30 -4.35 39.53 14.82
CA ALA A 30 -3.11 39.18 15.47
C ALA A 30 -2.00 39.07 14.41
N VAL A 31 -0.94 39.81 14.60
CA VAL A 31 0.24 39.79 13.74
C VAL A 31 1.40 39.23 14.55
N ILE A 32 1.81 38.03 14.17
CA ILE A 32 2.96 37.34 14.74
C ILE A 32 4.19 37.81 13.96
N ARG A 33 5.03 38.62 14.60
CA ARG A 33 6.28 39.11 14.02
C ARG A 33 7.36 38.06 14.14
N GLU A 34 7.41 37.37 15.28
CA GLU A 34 8.39 36.35 15.58
C GLU A 34 7.82 35.37 16.60
N PHE A 35 7.94 34.08 16.28
CA PHE A 35 7.82 33.03 17.28
C PHE A 35 8.93 32.03 16.99
N SER A 36 9.75 31.72 17.98
CA SER A 36 10.76 30.70 17.90
C SER A 36 10.74 29.80 19.12
N MET A 37 11.16 28.57 18.98
CA MET A 37 11.23 27.59 20.06
C MET A 37 12.16 26.45 19.70
N ASN A 38 12.70 25.81 20.74
CA ASN A 38 13.40 24.53 20.64
C ASN A 38 12.65 23.47 21.46
N ASP A 39 12.51 22.25 20.94
CA ASP A 39 12.03 21.11 21.69
C ASP A 39 13.16 20.15 22.04
N ARG A 40 13.01 19.42 23.14
CA ARG A 40 14.00 18.43 23.60
C ARG A 40 14.23 17.31 22.59
N SER A 41 13.27 17.01 21.75
CA SER A 41 13.38 16.00 20.68
C SER A 41 14.33 16.39 19.54
N GLY A 42 14.77 17.66 19.51
CA GLY A 42 15.56 18.24 18.42
C GLY A 42 14.75 19.04 17.42
N LEU A 43 13.42 19.11 17.55
CA LEU A 43 12.59 20.00 16.74
C LEU A 43 12.89 21.46 17.12
N SER A 44 13.28 22.24 16.16
CA SER A 44 13.56 23.67 16.32
C SER A 44 12.72 24.47 15.35
N VAL A 45 11.91 25.38 15.86
CA VAL A 45 11.24 26.40 15.05
C VAL A 45 12.10 27.66 15.10
N THR A 46 12.74 27.96 14.00
CA THR A 46 13.59 29.16 13.87
C THR A 46 12.73 30.40 13.80
N SER A 47 11.64 30.38 13.09
CA SER A 47 10.70 31.48 12.95
C SER A 47 9.31 30.98 12.57
N LEU A 48 8.31 31.52 13.24
CA LEU A 48 6.93 31.46 12.78
C LEU A 48 6.44 32.91 12.68
N THR A 49 6.03 33.32 11.50
CA THR A 49 5.53 34.66 11.22
C THR A 49 4.19 34.57 10.50
N GLY A 50 3.32 35.53 10.72
CA GLY A 50 2.07 35.56 10.01
C GLY A 50 1.02 36.46 10.60
N ARG A 51 -0.16 36.40 10.00
CA ARG A 51 -1.30 37.19 10.43
C ARG A 51 -2.54 36.30 10.50
N VAL A 52 -3.30 36.47 11.57
CA VAL A 52 -4.66 35.94 11.72
C VAL A 52 -5.59 37.12 11.83
N PHE A 53 -6.60 37.15 10.98
CA PHE A 53 -7.61 38.19 10.94
C PHE A 53 -8.99 37.56 11.00
N ALA A 54 -9.89 38.15 11.77
CA ALA A 54 -11.30 37.78 11.75
C ALA A 54 -12.18 39.02 11.88
N ASN A 55 -13.33 39.00 11.28
CA ASN A 55 -14.40 39.96 11.45
C ASN A 55 -15.71 39.22 11.70
N ASP A 56 -16.86 39.91 11.67
CA ASP A 56 -18.15 39.29 11.96
C ASP A 56 -18.56 38.18 10.97
N THR A 57 -17.91 38.09 9.82
CA THR A 57 -18.25 37.15 8.71
C THR A 57 -17.20 36.06 8.51
N ILE A 58 -15.93 36.43 8.46
CA ILE A 58 -14.83 35.54 8.05
C ILE A 58 -13.71 35.45 9.09
N ILE A 59 -13.00 34.33 9.03
CA ILE A 59 -11.69 34.12 9.65
C ILE A 59 -10.69 33.90 8.53
N GLN A 60 -9.58 34.60 8.55
CA GLN A 60 -8.57 34.54 7.49
C GLN A 60 -7.17 34.46 8.07
N VAL A 61 -6.37 33.59 7.48
CA VAL A 61 -4.93 33.47 7.66
C VAL A 61 -4.29 33.80 6.31
N PRO A 62 -4.01 35.08 6.01
CA PRO A 62 -3.50 35.50 4.71
C PRO A 62 -2.13 34.91 4.40
N SER A 63 -1.32 34.69 5.42
CA SER A 63 -0.01 34.03 5.35
C SER A 63 0.40 33.61 6.76
N LEU A 64 0.80 32.35 6.89
CA LEU A 64 1.47 31.83 8.07
C LEU A 64 2.67 31.05 7.60
N LYS A 65 3.89 31.59 7.86
CA LYS A 65 5.15 31.00 7.46
C LYS A 65 5.87 30.41 8.66
N LEU A 66 6.27 29.16 8.54
CA LEU A 66 7.08 28.47 9.53
C LEU A 66 8.41 28.07 8.92
N LEU A 67 9.49 28.42 9.60
CA LEU A 67 10.84 28.04 9.25
C LEU A 67 11.43 27.17 10.36
N THR A 68 12.08 26.11 9.97
CA THR A 68 13.01 25.34 10.78
C THR A 68 14.42 25.51 10.21
N PRO A 69 15.48 25.00 10.82
CA PRO A 69 16.81 25.01 10.19
C PRO A 69 16.87 24.29 8.82
N HIS A 70 15.91 23.39 8.56
CA HIS A 70 15.95 22.51 7.38
C HIS A 70 14.69 22.54 6.52
N SER A 71 13.63 23.23 6.97
CA SER A 71 12.33 23.23 6.29
C SER A 71 11.69 24.62 6.27
N GLU A 72 10.87 24.82 5.25
CA GLU A 72 10.00 25.98 5.10
C GLU A 72 8.59 25.53 4.79
N MET A 73 7.60 26.12 5.48
CA MET A 73 6.17 25.83 5.29
C MET A 73 5.41 27.13 5.20
N ASP A 74 4.44 27.20 4.30
CA ASP A 74 3.51 28.31 4.11
C ASP A 74 2.08 27.80 4.10
N LEU A 75 1.23 28.46 4.89
CA LEU A 75 -0.21 28.17 4.97
C LEU A 75 -0.99 29.44 4.71
N THR A 76 -1.94 29.38 3.81
CA THR A 76 -3.00 30.36 3.63
C THR A 76 -4.34 29.71 3.86
N ALA A 77 -5.25 30.35 4.60
CA ALA A 77 -6.58 29.80 4.85
C ALA A 77 -7.61 30.92 5.00
N GLN A 78 -8.81 30.64 4.58
CA GLN A 78 -9.99 31.48 4.80
C GLN A 78 -11.20 30.60 5.07
N THR A 79 -12.00 30.95 6.08
CA THR A 79 -13.26 30.32 6.36
C THR A 79 -14.28 31.32 6.85
N TYR A 80 -15.55 30.90 6.85
CA TYR A 80 -16.65 31.67 7.41
C TYR A 80 -16.98 31.19 8.82
N TRP A 81 -17.42 32.11 9.70
CA TRP A 81 -17.88 31.74 11.04
C TRP A 81 -19.02 30.72 11.03
N GLU A 82 -19.80 30.73 9.94
CA GLU A 82 -20.87 29.76 9.73
C GLU A 82 -20.31 28.30 9.74
N LEU A 83 -19.18 28.05 9.08
CA LEU A 83 -18.53 26.73 9.07
C LEU A 83 -18.01 26.33 10.46
N VAL A 84 -17.52 27.28 11.25
CA VAL A 84 -17.06 27.00 12.62
C VAL A 84 -18.20 26.54 13.52
N ASN A 85 -19.39 27.16 13.35
CA ASN A 85 -20.57 26.83 14.13
C ASN A 85 -21.30 25.59 13.62
N ILE A 86 -21.40 25.44 12.30
CA ILE A 86 -22.05 24.32 11.61
C ILE A 86 -21.11 23.82 10.49
N PRO A 87 -20.32 22.79 10.79
CA PRO A 87 -19.23 22.33 9.87
C PRO A 87 -19.70 21.86 8.48
N THR A 88 -20.99 21.67 8.28
CA THR A 88 -21.61 21.27 7.00
C THR A 88 -22.12 22.46 6.17
N THR A 89 -21.97 23.68 6.67
CA THR A 89 -22.37 24.93 5.98
C THR A 89 -21.13 25.85 5.84
N GLY A 90 -21.29 26.95 5.11
CA GLY A 90 -20.18 27.87 4.86
C GLY A 90 -19.13 27.27 3.93
N ARG A 91 -17.94 27.88 3.92
CA ARG A 91 -16.84 27.49 3.02
C ARG A 91 -15.48 27.68 3.69
N LEU A 92 -14.62 26.68 3.55
CA LEU A 92 -13.18 26.75 3.82
C LEU A 92 -12.44 26.78 2.49
N THR A 93 -11.43 27.62 2.38
CA THR A 93 -10.39 27.51 1.36
C THR A 93 -9.05 27.50 2.07
N ALA A 94 -8.22 26.50 1.81
CA ALA A 94 -6.88 26.43 2.40
C ALA A 94 -5.85 25.98 1.33
N ARG A 95 -4.65 26.54 1.44
CA ARG A 95 -3.49 26.16 0.64
C ARG A 95 -2.30 25.98 1.56
N PHE A 96 -1.61 24.89 1.36
CA PHE A 96 -0.41 24.52 2.10
C PHE A 96 0.71 24.21 1.12
N ASN A 97 1.86 24.83 1.35
CA ASN A 97 3.11 24.54 0.65
C ASN A 97 4.18 24.24 1.68
N ALA A 98 4.98 23.21 1.46
CA ALA A 98 6.07 22.85 2.34
C ALA A 98 7.27 22.36 1.53
N MET A 99 8.46 22.73 1.99
CA MET A 99 9.73 22.18 1.57
C MET A 99 10.41 21.62 2.83
N ILE A 100 10.40 20.29 2.98
CA ILE A 100 10.79 19.62 4.22
C ILE A 100 12.14 18.94 4.01
N GLY A 101 13.16 19.41 4.72
CA GLY A 101 14.51 18.82 4.67
C GLY A 101 14.59 17.45 5.30
N LYS A 102 15.59 16.65 4.88
CA LYS A 102 15.83 15.29 5.36
C LYS A 102 15.79 15.18 6.89
N GLN A 103 16.43 16.09 7.60
CA GLN A 103 16.53 16.05 9.05
C GLN A 103 15.17 16.15 9.72
N ASP A 104 14.32 17.05 9.23
CA ASP A 104 12.97 17.22 9.78
C ASP A 104 12.04 16.06 9.40
N VAL A 105 12.17 15.50 8.18
CA VAL A 105 11.44 14.27 7.80
C VAL A 105 11.80 13.14 8.76
N LEU A 106 13.08 12.90 9.01
CA LEU A 106 13.55 11.81 9.88
C LEU A 106 13.19 12.03 11.35
N LEU A 107 13.16 13.29 11.79
CA LEU A 107 12.76 13.67 13.14
C LEU A 107 11.26 13.39 13.36
N LEU A 108 10.42 13.81 12.42
CA LEU A 108 8.97 13.65 12.49
C LEU A 108 8.53 12.18 12.33
N ALA A 109 9.27 11.42 11.53
CA ALA A 109 9.04 9.99 11.30
C ALA A 109 9.88 9.11 12.24
N GLY A 110 9.84 9.38 13.54
CA GLY A 110 10.64 8.68 14.55
C GLY A 110 10.48 7.15 14.48
N GLY A 111 11.51 6.41 14.94
CA GLY A 111 11.52 4.95 14.95
C GLY A 111 11.89 4.27 13.63
N LEU A 112 12.34 5.03 12.63
CA LEU A 112 12.81 4.47 11.36
C LEU A 112 14.18 3.76 11.54
N PRO A 113 14.42 2.66 10.81
CA PRO A 113 15.72 1.98 10.81
C PRO A 113 16.85 2.90 10.38
N ASP A 114 18.05 2.73 10.94
CA ASP A 114 19.21 3.58 10.57
C ASP A 114 19.59 3.39 9.10
N SER A 115 19.44 2.18 8.55
CA SER A 115 19.60 1.92 7.13
C SER A 115 18.71 2.79 6.24
N PHE A 116 17.47 3.06 6.67
CA PHE A 116 16.58 3.99 5.97
C PHE A 116 17.03 5.43 6.12
N LYS A 117 17.41 5.84 7.33
CA LYS A 117 17.90 7.21 7.59
C LYS A 117 19.12 7.56 6.72
N GLU A 118 20.04 6.61 6.58
CA GLU A 118 21.22 6.74 5.70
C GLU A 118 20.84 6.81 4.22
N ALA A 119 19.96 5.92 3.78
CA ALA A 119 19.56 5.79 2.37
C ALA A 119 18.60 6.90 1.90
N TYR A 120 17.90 7.59 2.83
CA TYR A 120 16.96 8.65 2.46
C TYR A 120 17.65 9.80 1.72
N PRO A 121 17.10 10.27 0.58
CA PRO A 121 17.70 11.32 -0.23
C PRO A 121 17.93 12.64 0.55
N PHE A 122 18.99 13.36 0.20
CA PHE A 122 19.28 14.68 0.79
C PHE A 122 18.39 15.81 0.25
N ARG A 123 17.71 15.58 -0.87
CA ARG A 123 16.81 16.56 -1.47
C ARG A 123 15.59 16.77 -0.56
N PRO A 124 15.08 18.01 -0.43
CA PRO A 124 13.89 18.26 0.35
C PRO A 124 12.65 17.64 -0.29
N LEU A 125 11.74 17.15 0.55
CA LEU A 125 10.40 16.75 0.14
C LEU A 125 9.55 18.01 -0.04
N VAL A 126 9.03 18.21 -1.25
CA VAL A 126 8.15 19.33 -1.59
C VAL A 126 6.71 18.87 -1.59
N ILE A 127 5.88 19.46 -0.74
CA ILE A 127 4.44 19.17 -0.65
C ILE A 127 3.66 20.42 -1.01
N ARG A 128 2.63 20.27 -1.84
CA ARG A 128 1.64 21.29 -2.14
C ARG A 128 0.26 20.69 -2.03
N ALA A 129 -0.60 21.32 -1.22
CA ALA A 129 -1.97 20.88 -1.03
C ALA A 129 -2.92 22.07 -1.09
N GLY A 130 -4.10 21.84 -1.62
CA GLY A 130 -5.19 22.81 -1.64
C GLY A 130 -6.51 22.12 -1.40
N THR A 131 -7.37 22.74 -0.60
CA THR A 131 -8.72 22.24 -0.35
C THR A 131 -9.73 23.39 -0.34
N GLU A 132 -10.95 23.03 -0.71
CA GLU A 132 -12.07 23.99 -0.76
C GLU A 132 -13.38 23.28 -0.43
N GLY A 133 -14.27 23.92 0.32
CA GLY A 133 -15.59 23.38 0.66
C GLY A 133 -15.87 23.37 2.15
N ASN A 134 -16.64 22.38 2.59
CA ASN A 134 -17.03 22.16 3.99
C ASN A 134 -17.17 20.64 4.25
N LEU A 135 -17.59 20.22 5.45
CA LEU A 135 -17.70 18.78 5.75
C LEU A 135 -18.86 18.06 5.03
N LYS A 136 -19.77 18.80 4.37
CA LYS A 136 -20.79 18.22 3.49
C LYS A 136 -20.22 17.96 2.09
N GLU A 137 -19.40 18.89 1.60
CA GLU A 137 -18.79 18.82 0.27
C GLU A 137 -17.42 19.50 0.32
N MET A 138 -16.37 18.71 0.23
CA MET A 138 -14.99 19.17 0.27
C MET A 138 -14.23 18.66 -0.96
N GLN A 139 -13.56 19.54 -1.65
CA GLN A 139 -12.71 19.22 -2.79
C GLN A 139 -11.26 19.36 -2.40
N ILE A 140 -10.45 18.36 -2.73
CA ILE A 140 -9.00 18.43 -2.76
C ILE A 140 -8.62 18.97 -4.12
N THR A 141 -8.48 20.30 -4.22
CA THR A 141 -8.28 21.00 -5.50
C THR A 141 -6.89 20.75 -6.08
N ARG A 142 -5.92 20.46 -5.23
CA ARG A 142 -4.54 20.15 -5.59
C ARG A 142 -3.89 19.34 -4.48
N PHE A 143 -3.22 18.27 -4.87
CA PHE A 143 -2.27 17.58 -4.03
C PHE A 143 -1.05 17.19 -4.86
N SER A 144 0.15 17.54 -4.40
CA SER A 144 1.39 17.02 -4.98
C SER A 144 2.43 16.84 -3.90
N ALA A 145 3.21 15.77 -4.00
CA ALA A 145 4.38 15.50 -3.19
C ALA A 145 5.52 15.07 -4.12
N GLU A 146 6.65 15.72 -4.01
CA GLU A 146 7.80 15.48 -4.86
C GLU A 146 9.07 15.36 -4.01
N LEU A 147 9.76 14.25 -4.15
CA LEU A 147 11.10 14.06 -3.64
C LEU A 147 12.03 13.96 -4.86
N PRO A 148 12.75 15.04 -5.19
CA PRO A 148 13.56 15.10 -6.43
C PRO A 148 14.58 13.97 -6.51
N GLY A 149 14.57 13.25 -7.65
CA GLY A 149 15.41 12.07 -7.86
C GLY A 149 14.84 10.77 -7.28
N ALA A 150 13.70 10.83 -6.58
CA ALA A 150 13.02 9.65 -6.03
C ALA A 150 11.62 9.44 -6.63
N PHE A 151 10.72 10.39 -6.47
CA PHE A 151 9.37 10.29 -7.02
C PHE A 151 8.68 11.65 -7.18
N SER A 152 7.65 11.67 -8.01
CA SER A 152 6.63 12.71 -8.03
C SER A 152 5.25 12.06 -7.90
N LEU A 153 4.44 12.57 -6.97
CA LEU A 153 3.06 12.16 -6.71
C LEU A 153 2.15 13.37 -6.90
N SER A 154 1.05 13.18 -7.60
CA SER A 154 0.02 14.22 -7.76
C SER A 154 -1.36 13.59 -7.70
N GLY A 155 -2.34 14.38 -7.32
CA GLY A 155 -3.71 13.90 -7.23
C GLY A 155 -4.69 14.96 -6.82
N GLY A 156 -5.92 14.51 -6.63
CA GLY A 156 -7.03 15.31 -6.14
C GLY A 156 -8.19 14.41 -5.79
N GLY A 157 -9.29 15.01 -5.37
CA GLY A 157 -10.44 14.20 -5.00
C GLY A 157 -11.58 15.05 -4.45
N GLU A 158 -12.63 14.34 -4.13
CA GLU A 158 -13.85 14.88 -3.55
C GLU A 158 -14.24 14.05 -2.34
N LEU A 159 -14.64 14.73 -1.27
CA LEU A 159 -15.10 14.13 -0.03
C LEU A 159 -16.49 14.69 0.28
N LEU A 160 -17.48 13.83 0.43
CA LEU A 160 -18.85 14.20 0.67
C LEU A 160 -19.37 13.64 1.99
N ASN A 161 -20.22 14.44 2.67
CA ASN A 161 -20.94 14.04 3.89
C ASN A 161 -20.04 13.44 4.99
N LEU A 162 -18.89 14.06 5.25
CA LEU A 162 -17.87 13.52 6.17
C LEU A 162 -18.38 13.28 7.61
N THR A 163 -19.45 13.96 8.01
CA THR A 163 -20.09 13.82 9.32
C THR A 163 -21.12 12.69 9.41
N ASP A 164 -21.51 12.12 8.27
CA ASP A 164 -22.49 11.04 8.21
C ASP A 164 -21.81 9.72 7.83
N SER A 165 -21.75 8.78 8.78
CA SER A 165 -21.04 7.51 8.58
C SER A 165 -21.66 6.60 7.50
N LEU A 166 -22.95 6.78 7.18
CA LEU A 166 -23.66 5.97 6.18
C LEU A 166 -23.60 6.59 4.79
N GLU A 167 -23.66 7.93 4.70
CA GLU A 167 -23.71 8.67 3.44
C GLU A 167 -22.35 9.25 3.03
N ARG A 168 -21.34 9.18 3.92
CA ARG A 168 -20.00 9.67 3.59
C ARG A 168 -19.47 8.99 2.34
N SER A 169 -18.91 9.80 1.46
CA SER A 169 -18.24 9.27 0.28
C SER A 169 -16.94 10.01 -0.01
N ALA A 170 -16.03 9.32 -0.68
CA ALA A 170 -14.76 9.86 -1.13
C ALA A 170 -14.42 9.31 -2.49
N ILE A 171 -13.87 10.18 -3.34
CA ILE A 171 -13.25 9.83 -4.60
C ILE A 171 -11.87 10.45 -4.61
N ILE A 172 -10.83 9.63 -4.76
CA ILE A 172 -9.43 10.08 -4.77
C ILE A 172 -8.76 9.50 -5.99
N ASP A 173 -8.15 10.37 -6.78
CA ASP A 173 -7.33 10.01 -7.94
C ASP A 173 -5.88 10.39 -7.65
N LEU A 174 -4.95 9.43 -7.80
CA LEU A 174 -3.52 9.61 -7.59
C LEU A 174 -2.74 9.16 -8.80
N ARG A 175 -1.67 9.89 -9.12
CA ARG A 175 -0.69 9.55 -10.14
C ARG A 175 0.70 9.71 -9.57
N MET A 176 1.52 8.69 -9.70
CA MET A 176 2.88 8.68 -9.24
C MET A 176 3.82 8.28 -10.36
N GLN A 177 4.94 8.95 -10.44
CA GLN A 177 6.09 8.55 -11.26
C GLN A 177 7.29 8.37 -10.35
N THR A 178 8.00 7.28 -10.51
CA THR A 178 9.18 6.97 -9.72
C THR A 178 10.44 7.20 -10.52
N GLN A 179 11.51 7.59 -9.83
CA GLN A 179 12.87 7.61 -10.38
C GLN A 179 13.73 6.62 -9.61
N ASN A 180 13.97 6.83 -8.32
CA ASN A 180 14.71 5.90 -7.48
C ASN A 180 14.07 5.78 -6.10
N LEU A 181 13.38 4.67 -5.85
CA LEU A 181 12.75 4.36 -4.58
C LEU A 181 13.51 3.33 -3.74
N ASN A 182 14.76 2.99 -4.11
CA ASN A 182 15.48 1.93 -3.42
C ASN A 182 15.75 2.21 -1.94
N PHE A 183 15.71 3.48 -1.50
CA PHE A 183 15.77 3.80 -0.08
C PHE A 183 14.61 3.21 0.74
N LEU A 184 13.46 2.92 0.10
CA LEU A 184 12.32 2.29 0.78
C LEU A 184 12.59 0.82 1.13
N THR A 185 13.46 0.12 0.40
CA THR A 185 13.81 -1.28 0.71
C THR A 185 14.48 -1.38 2.08
N ALA A 186 15.13 -0.32 2.51
CA ALA A 186 15.77 -0.25 3.83
C ALA A 186 14.77 -0.21 5.02
N LEU A 187 13.47 0.05 4.78
CA LEU A 187 12.42 -0.05 5.81
C LEU A 187 12.24 -1.49 6.32
N GLY A 188 12.52 -2.48 5.49
CA GLY A 188 12.45 -3.90 5.86
C GLY A 188 13.61 -4.37 6.75
N GLY A 189 14.50 -3.48 7.19
CA GLY A 189 15.71 -3.82 7.96
C GLY A 189 16.75 -4.61 7.16
N THR A 190 16.54 -4.79 5.87
CA THR A 190 17.47 -5.46 4.96
C THR A 190 18.50 -4.45 4.46
N ARG A 191 19.76 -4.89 4.37
CA ARG A 191 20.84 -4.08 3.80
C ARG A 191 20.56 -3.76 2.32
N PRO A 192 21.23 -2.73 1.73
CA PRO A 192 21.12 -2.39 0.30
C PRO A 192 21.37 -3.55 -0.67
N ASP A 193 22.00 -4.64 -0.20
CA ASP A 193 22.19 -5.91 -0.93
C ASP A 193 20.95 -6.82 -0.90
N SER A 194 19.80 -6.30 -0.53
CA SER A 194 18.55 -7.08 -0.48
C SER A 194 18.21 -7.68 -1.85
N LEU A 195 17.56 -8.84 -1.80
CA LEU A 195 17.08 -9.54 -3.00
C LEU A 195 16.09 -8.69 -3.81
N LEU A 196 15.37 -7.75 -3.14
CA LEU A 196 14.35 -6.90 -3.74
C LEU A 196 14.92 -5.52 -4.09
N VAL A 197 14.72 -5.10 -5.32
CA VAL A 197 15.02 -3.76 -5.85
C VAL A 197 13.71 -3.14 -6.36
N ILE A 198 13.53 -1.85 -6.16
CA ILE A 198 12.40 -1.12 -6.77
C ILE A 198 12.90 -0.53 -8.09
N PRO A 199 12.36 -0.94 -9.24
CA PRO A 199 12.79 -0.44 -10.55
C PRO A 199 12.60 1.06 -10.67
N ASN A 200 13.48 1.67 -11.45
CA ASN A 200 13.36 3.08 -11.80
C ASN A 200 12.29 3.29 -12.87
N GLN A 201 11.75 4.51 -12.97
CA GLN A 201 10.84 4.92 -14.05
C GLN A 201 9.51 4.14 -14.12
N MET A 202 9.01 3.68 -12.97
CA MET A 202 7.66 3.17 -12.90
C MET A 202 6.63 4.29 -12.88
N SER A 203 5.45 4.04 -13.45
CA SER A 203 4.28 4.89 -13.28
C SER A 203 3.17 4.12 -12.59
N LEU A 204 2.47 4.81 -11.70
CA LEU A 204 1.36 4.27 -10.96
C LEU A 204 0.18 5.23 -11.02
N VAL A 205 -0.99 4.71 -11.40
CA VAL A 205 -2.26 5.42 -11.32
C VAL A 205 -3.16 4.65 -10.36
N ALA A 206 -3.66 5.33 -9.34
CA ALA A 206 -4.55 4.75 -8.37
C ALA A 206 -5.84 5.57 -8.27
N LYS A 207 -6.97 4.88 -8.21
CA LYS A 207 -8.29 5.47 -7.95
C LYS A 207 -8.91 4.75 -6.78
N ALA A 208 -9.28 5.50 -5.76
CA ALA A 208 -9.99 4.99 -4.61
C ALA A 208 -11.38 5.63 -4.52
N ARG A 209 -12.38 4.83 -4.23
CA ARG A 209 -13.75 5.27 -4.00
C ARG A 209 -14.27 4.64 -2.73
N MET A 210 -14.94 5.44 -1.93
CA MET A 210 -15.63 4.98 -0.73
C MET A 210 -17.06 5.52 -0.77
N LYS A 211 -18.04 4.70 -0.40
CA LYS A 211 -19.41 5.14 -0.13
C LYS A 211 -19.97 4.35 1.04
N GLY A 212 -20.18 5.01 2.18
CA GLY A 212 -20.53 4.35 3.43
C GLY A 212 -19.53 3.23 3.76
N PRO A 213 -19.99 1.98 3.90
CA PRO A 213 -19.14 0.82 4.18
C PRO A 213 -18.51 0.20 2.94
N GLN A 214 -18.77 0.72 1.73
CA GLN A 214 -18.24 0.19 0.49
C GLN A 214 -16.94 0.90 0.11
N TYR A 215 -15.90 0.12 -0.19
CA TYR A 215 -14.58 0.58 -0.63
C TYR A 215 -14.25 -0.05 -1.98
N MET A 216 -13.75 0.72 -2.90
CA MET A 216 -13.26 0.27 -4.20
C MET A 216 -11.90 0.89 -4.47
N ALA A 217 -10.98 0.11 -5.01
CA ALA A 217 -9.66 0.57 -5.40
C ALA A 217 -9.31 0.01 -6.79
N GLN A 218 -8.77 0.85 -7.62
CA GLN A 218 -8.19 0.50 -8.92
C GLN A 218 -6.75 0.96 -8.94
N LEU A 219 -5.84 0.09 -9.34
CA LEU A 219 -4.42 0.37 -9.45
C LEU A 219 -3.93 -0.07 -10.81
N LEU A 220 -3.24 0.82 -11.50
CA LEU A 220 -2.48 0.52 -12.70
C LEU A 220 -1.02 0.88 -12.44
N LEU A 221 -0.14 -0.12 -12.46
CA LEU A 221 1.31 0.05 -12.41
C LEU A 221 1.88 -0.32 -13.78
N LYS A 222 2.80 0.50 -14.28
CA LYS A 222 3.58 0.22 -15.49
C LYS A 222 5.07 0.28 -15.17
N GLU A 223 5.81 -0.68 -15.67
CA GLU A 223 7.26 -0.78 -15.59
C GLU A 223 7.78 -1.27 -16.95
N GLY A 224 8.46 -0.39 -17.71
CA GLY A 224 8.81 -0.67 -19.10
C GLY A 224 7.57 -1.02 -19.95
N GLU A 225 7.59 -2.17 -20.59
CA GLU A 225 6.44 -2.72 -21.32
C GLU A 225 5.49 -3.51 -20.39
N GLY A 226 5.94 -3.81 -19.16
CA GLY A 226 5.17 -4.58 -18.19
C GLY A 226 4.06 -3.78 -17.53
N MET A 227 2.94 -4.45 -17.25
CA MET A 227 1.76 -3.83 -16.68
C MET A 227 1.14 -4.72 -15.59
N LEU A 228 0.70 -4.08 -14.50
CA LEU A 228 -0.10 -4.70 -13.46
C LEU A 228 -1.38 -3.88 -13.27
N ASN A 229 -2.53 -4.54 -13.40
CA ASN A 229 -3.85 -4.00 -13.11
C ASN A 229 -4.44 -4.70 -11.89
N LEU A 230 -4.91 -3.95 -10.93
CA LEU A 230 -5.65 -4.44 -9.76
C LEU A 230 -6.98 -3.69 -9.65
N ASP A 231 -8.07 -4.43 -9.62
CA ASP A 231 -9.40 -3.95 -9.24
C ASP A 231 -9.82 -4.66 -7.96
N ALA A 232 -10.11 -3.91 -6.90
CA ALA A 232 -10.50 -4.45 -5.62
C ALA A 232 -11.75 -3.75 -5.06
N ALA A 233 -12.60 -4.50 -4.41
CA ALA A 233 -13.77 -4.00 -3.69
C ALA A 233 -13.91 -4.72 -2.35
N TYR A 234 -14.36 -3.97 -1.34
CA TYR A 234 -14.64 -4.47 0.00
C TYR A 234 -15.88 -3.79 0.57
N ASN A 235 -16.71 -4.56 1.25
CA ASN A 235 -17.87 -4.05 1.98
C ASN A 235 -17.70 -4.35 3.47
N GLY A 236 -17.46 -3.29 4.27
CA GLY A 236 -17.22 -3.41 5.71
C GLY A 236 -18.41 -3.90 6.54
N SER A 237 -19.65 -3.78 6.03
CA SER A 237 -20.85 -4.27 6.74
C SER A 237 -21.10 -5.75 6.54
N THR A 238 -20.76 -6.27 5.36
CA THR A 238 -20.98 -7.69 5.00
C THR A 238 -19.70 -8.50 5.01
N GLU A 239 -18.54 -7.83 5.15
CA GLU A 239 -17.19 -8.39 5.00
C GLU A 239 -16.95 -9.06 3.63
N ALA A 240 -17.79 -8.73 2.65
CA ALA A 240 -17.63 -9.23 1.29
C ALA A 240 -16.50 -8.52 0.58
N TYR A 241 -15.66 -9.27 -0.14
CA TYR A 241 -14.56 -8.75 -0.93
C TYR A 241 -14.48 -9.38 -2.32
N ARG A 242 -13.89 -8.62 -3.22
CA ARG A 242 -13.49 -9.06 -4.55
C ARG A 242 -12.17 -8.40 -4.91
N ALA A 243 -11.29 -9.16 -5.54
CA ALA A 243 -10.06 -8.65 -6.11
C ALA A 243 -9.76 -9.34 -7.44
N ASP A 244 -9.47 -8.56 -8.47
CA ASP A 244 -9.05 -9.03 -9.78
C ASP A 244 -7.69 -8.42 -10.09
N LEU A 245 -6.65 -9.24 -10.18
CA LEU A 245 -5.28 -8.88 -10.54
C LEU A 245 -4.95 -9.43 -11.92
N LYS A 246 -4.43 -8.57 -12.80
CA LYS A 246 -3.86 -8.96 -14.08
C LYS A 246 -2.45 -8.41 -14.18
N VAL A 247 -1.52 -9.26 -14.49
CA VAL A 247 -0.11 -8.92 -14.75
C VAL A 247 0.18 -9.32 -16.20
N ASP A 248 0.72 -8.40 -16.97
CA ASP A 248 1.07 -8.60 -18.36
C ASP A 248 2.52 -8.21 -18.60
N ALA A 249 3.32 -9.15 -19.07
CA ALA A 249 4.73 -9.01 -19.45
C ALA A 249 5.61 -8.28 -18.42
N LEU A 250 5.29 -8.39 -17.11
CA LEU A 250 6.05 -7.70 -16.06
C LEU A 250 7.44 -8.31 -15.92
N GLN A 251 8.48 -7.47 -15.97
CA GLN A 251 9.87 -7.87 -15.92
C GLN A 251 10.32 -8.06 -14.46
N LEU A 252 10.05 -9.24 -13.89
CA LEU A 252 10.34 -9.53 -12.48
C LEU A 252 11.82 -9.44 -12.12
N HIS A 253 12.74 -9.67 -13.05
CA HIS A 253 14.17 -9.53 -12.80
C HIS A 253 14.59 -8.09 -12.49
N HIS A 254 13.81 -7.09 -12.88
CA HIS A 254 14.05 -5.72 -12.47
C HIS A 254 13.75 -5.50 -10.97
N PHE A 255 12.86 -6.32 -10.39
CA PHE A 255 12.54 -6.32 -8.97
C PHE A 255 13.40 -7.30 -8.17
N LEU A 256 13.76 -8.42 -8.78
CA LEU A 256 14.49 -9.54 -8.18
C LEU A 256 15.74 -9.87 -9.03
N PRO A 257 16.74 -8.96 -9.11
CA PRO A 257 17.85 -9.10 -10.06
C PRO A 257 18.79 -10.29 -9.77
N LYS A 258 18.73 -10.85 -8.57
CA LYS A 258 19.52 -12.02 -8.18
C LYS A 258 18.81 -13.35 -8.47
N ASP A 259 17.53 -13.30 -8.79
CA ASP A 259 16.73 -14.47 -9.14
C ASP A 259 16.66 -14.66 -10.64
N SER A 260 16.54 -15.90 -11.06
CA SER A 260 16.39 -16.23 -12.49
C SER A 260 14.95 -16.10 -12.99
N ILE A 261 14.15 -15.22 -12.37
CA ILE A 261 12.75 -14.94 -12.75
C ILE A 261 12.74 -13.71 -13.64
N TYR A 262 12.31 -13.85 -14.88
CA TYR A 262 12.34 -12.77 -15.86
C TYR A 262 10.94 -12.17 -16.06
N GLU A 263 10.19 -12.66 -17.02
CA GLU A 263 8.88 -12.14 -17.40
C GLU A 263 7.75 -12.93 -16.76
N LEU A 264 6.70 -12.23 -16.31
CA LEU A 264 5.49 -12.82 -15.77
C LEU A 264 4.26 -12.27 -16.46
N THR A 265 3.40 -13.18 -16.94
CA THR A 265 2.01 -12.88 -17.35
C THR A 265 1.09 -13.82 -16.60
N THR A 266 0.21 -13.25 -15.76
CA THR A 266 -0.69 -14.02 -14.90
C THR A 266 -1.97 -13.25 -14.59
N SER A 267 -3.01 -13.96 -14.25
CA SER A 267 -4.24 -13.39 -13.72
C SER A 267 -4.69 -14.11 -12.45
N VAL A 268 -5.19 -13.34 -11.48
CA VAL A 268 -5.72 -13.85 -10.22
C VAL A 268 -7.04 -13.16 -9.93
N ALA A 269 -8.08 -13.94 -9.69
CA ALA A 269 -9.37 -13.45 -9.24
C ALA A 269 -9.73 -14.08 -7.90
N ALA A 270 -10.12 -13.26 -6.95
CA ALA A 270 -10.54 -13.69 -5.63
C ALA A 270 -11.87 -13.05 -5.26
N VAL A 271 -12.77 -13.83 -4.67
CA VAL A 271 -14.04 -13.34 -4.14
C VAL A 271 -14.35 -14.09 -2.86
N GLY A 272 -14.91 -13.38 -1.88
CA GLY A 272 -15.25 -14.06 -0.62
C GLY A 272 -15.99 -13.16 0.37
N ARG A 273 -16.20 -13.73 1.54
CA ARG A 273 -16.81 -13.08 2.70
C ARG A 273 -16.13 -13.57 3.97
N GLY A 274 -15.72 -12.61 4.83
CA GLY A 274 -14.94 -12.90 6.03
C GLY A 274 -13.48 -13.16 5.71
N ILE A 275 -12.61 -12.87 6.67
CA ILE A 275 -11.14 -13.05 6.58
C ILE A 275 -10.59 -14.08 7.55
N ASP A 276 -11.41 -14.55 8.49
CA ASP A 276 -11.07 -15.65 9.38
C ASP A 276 -11.43 -16.98 8.70
N PHE A 277 -10.47 -17.59 8.03
CA PHE A 277 -10.68 -18.84 7.28
C PHE A 277 -10.95 -20.06 8.17
N THR A 278 -10.73 -19.95 9.48
CA THR A 278 -11.11 -21.00 10.44
C THR A 278 -12.60 -20.95 10.81
N SER A 279 -13.25 -19.84 10.51
CA SER A 279 -14.68 -19.65 10.76
C SER A 279 -15.54 -20.40 9.74
N TYR A 280 -16.56 -21.10 10.21
CA TYR A 280 -17.56 -21.77 9.37
C TYR A 280 -18.43 -20.80 8.53
N ARG A 281 -18.37 -19.48 8.85
CA ARG A 281 -19.11 -18.44 8.13
C ARG A 281 -18.31 -17.86 6.96
N THR A 282 -17.00 -18.06 6.97
CA THR A 282 -16.12 -17.56 5.92
C THR A 282 -16.28 -18.38 4.64
N THR A 283 -16.37 -17.67 3.54
CA THR A 283 -16.35 -18.26 2.20
C THR A 283 -15.33 -17.50 1.36
N ALA A 284 -14.52 -18.22 0.60
CA ALA A 284 -13.58 -17.63 -0.33
C ALA A 284 -13.48 -18.51 -1.58
N SER A 285 -13.29 -17.89 -2.72
CA SER A 285 -12.95 -18.57 -3.97
C SER A 285 -11.79 -17.82 -4.62
N LEU A 286 -10.81 -18.56 -5.08
CA LEU A 286 -9.63 -18.07 -5.80
C LEU A 286 -9.53 -18.78 -7.14
N LYS A 287 -9.26 -18.01 -8.19
CA LYS A 287 -8.88 -18.55 -9.50
C LYS A 287 -7.63 -17.84 -9.96
N ALA A 288 -6.58 -18.59 -10.24
CA ALA A 288 -5.33 -18.08 -10.78
C ALA A 288 -4.96 -18.80 -12.07
N SER A 289 -4.43 -18.09 -13.04
CA SER A 289 -3.97 -18.63 -14.31
C SER A 289 -2.62 -18.04 -14.65
N LEU A 290 -1.60 -18.88 -14.80
CA LEU A 290 -0.27 -18.53 -15.26
C LEU A 290 -0.20 -18.74 -16.77
N GLN A 291 -0.25 -17.65 -17.53
CA GLN A 291 -0.14 -17.67 -18.98
C GLN A 291 1.30 -17.82 -19.43
N SER A 292 2.23 -17.11 -18.79
CA SER A 292 3.66 -17.16 -19.09
C SER A 292 4.50 -16.79 -17.88
N LEU A 293 5.53 -17.59 -17.61
CA LEU A 293 6.61 -17.27 -16.67
C LEU A 293 7.93 -17.71 -17.30
N HIS A 294 8.83 -16.75 -17.47
CA HIS A 294 10.19 -17.04 -17.90
C HIS A 294 11.09 -17.20 -16.65
N TYR A 295 11.52 -18.44 -16.39
CA TYR A 295 12.38 -18.79 -15.26
C TYR A 295 13.67 -19.47 -15.74
N GLY A 296 14.81 -18.80 -15.59
CA GLY A 296 16.10 -19.28 -16.11
C GLY A 296 16.01 -19.53 -17.62
N ARG A 297 16.16 -20.77 -18.03
CA ARG A 297 16.00 -21.22 -19.42
C ARG A 297 14.59 -21.76 -19.75
N TYR A 298 13.71 -21.78 -18.74
CA TYR A 298 12.40 -22.41 -18.87
C TYR A 298 11.32 -21.37 -19.16
N GLN A 299 10.43 -21.73 -20.10
CA GLN A 299 9.18 -21.04 -20.35
C GLN A 299 8.05 -21.88 -19.76
N ILE A 300 7.49 -21.42 -18.65
CA ILE A 300 6.41 -22.10 -17.94
C ILE A 300 5.10 -21.42 -18.30
N SER A 301 4.09 -22.20 -18.70
CA SER A 301 2.76 -21.67 -19.09
C SER A 301 1.69 -22.71 -18.84
N GLY A 302 0.42 -22.34 -18.99
CA GLY A 302 -0.69 -23.27 -18.94
C GLY A 302 -0.90 -23.90 -17.55
N ILE A 303 -0.65 -23.13 -16.47
CA ILE A 303 -0.97 -23.55 -15.10
C ILE A 303 -2.21 -22.82 -14.63
N GLU A 304 -3.20 -23.57 -14.20
CA GLU A 304 -4.43 -23.06 -13.58
C GLU A 304 -4.54 -23.56 -12.15
N VAL A 305 -4.89 -22.67 -11.25
CA VAL A 305 -5.15 -22.98 -9.84
C VAL A 305 -6.53 -22.44 -9.47
N THR A 306 -7.34 -23.29 -8.90
CA THR A 306 -8.61 -22.90 -8.28
C THR A 306 -8.58 -23.31 -6.82
N GLY A 307 -9.12 -22.48 -5.96
CA GLY A 307 -9.19 -22.74 -4.52
C GLY A 307 -10.51 -22.24 -3.95
N ASP A 308 -11.09 -22.98 -3.05
CA ASP A 308 -12.31 -22.61 -2.37
C ASP A 308 -12.16 -22.84 -0.87
N VAL A 309 -12.77 -21.96 -0.08
CA VAL A 309 -12.93 -22.14 1.37
C VAL A 309 -14.41 -22.05 1.69
N LYS A 310 -14.95 -23.09 2.29
CA LYS A 310 -16.32 -23.13 2.77
C LYS A 310 -16.43 -24.05 3.98
N ASN A 311 -17.14 -23.62 5.01
CA ASN A 311 -17.30 -24.38 6.25
C ASN A 311 -15.94 -24.76 6.89
N ALA A 312 -14.96 -23.86 6.86
CA ALA A 312 -13.59 -24.08 7.32
C ALA A 312 -12.87 -25.28 6.63
N LEU A 313 -13.34 -25.70 5.47
CA LEU A 313 -12.67 -26.64 4.58
C LEU A 313 -12.08 -25.84 3.41
N ALA A 314 -10.77 -25.92 3.24
CA ALA A 314 -10.08 -25.43 2.06
C ALA A 314 -9.94 -26.56 1.05
N THR A 315 -10.30 -26.29 -0.19
CA THR A 315 -10.06 -27.17 -1.33
C THR A 315 -9.24 -26.42 -2.37
N ALA A 316 -8.32 -27.11 -3.01
CA ALA A 316 -7.53 -26.54 -4.09
C ALA A 316 -7.39 -27.55 -5.23
N ARG A 317 -7.44 -27.05 -6.45
CA ARG A 317 -7.15 -27.82 -7.65
C ARG A 317 -6.11 -27.09 -8.47
N LEU A 318 -5.06 -27.79 -8.88
CA LEU A 318 -4.05 -27.31 -9.79
C LEU A 318 -4.07 -28.18 -11.05
N VAL A 319 -4.10 -27.53 -12.22
CA VAL A 319 -3.97 -28.17 -13.52
C VAL A 319 -2.76 -27.54 -14.22
N SER A 320 -1.84 -28.36 -14.68
CA SER A 320 -0.72 -27.94 -15.50
C SER A 320 -0.76 -28.68 -16.82
N ASP A 321 -0.88 -27.93 -17.91
CA ASP A 321 -0.70 -28.42 -19.27
C ASP A 321 0.56 -27.84 -19.90
N ASN A 322 1.66 -27.85 -19.13
CA ASN A 322 2.95 -27.38 -19.56
C ASN A 322 3.74 -28.52 -20.21
N ARG A 323 4.57 -28.21 -21.21
CA ARG A 323 5.43 -29.19 -21.88
C ARG A 323 6.39 -29.91 -20.90
N LEU A 324 6.85 -29.21 -19.85
CA LEU A 324 7.77 -29.74 -18.86
C LEU A 324 7.08 -30.62 -17.82
N LEU A 325 5.83 -30.27 -17.49
CA LEU A 325 5.06 -30.95 -16.46
C LEU A 325 3.57 -30.88 -16.78
N LYS A 326 2.97 -32.02 -17.12
CA LYS A 326 1.50 -32.17 -17.21
C LYS A 326 1.01 -32.90 -15.98
N MET A 327 0.16 -32.22 -15.22
CA MET A 327 -0.37 -32.78 -13.98
C MET A 327 -1.75 -32.22 -13.61
N ASN A 328 -2.47 -33.01 -12.83
CA ASN A 328 -3.62 -32.57 -12.04
C ASN A 328 -3.32 -32.84 -10.57
N ALA A 329 -3.58 -31.87 -9.71
CA ALA A 329 -3.49 -32.06 -8.27
C ALA A 329 -4.76 -31.53 -7.60
N ASN A 330 -5.26 -32.26 -6.63
CA ASN A 330 -6.38 -31.85 -5.79
C ASN A 330 -5.94 -31.95 -4.34
N ALA A 331 -6.21 -30.90 -3.56
CA ALA A 331 -5.87 -30.84 -2.15
C ALA A 331 -7.10 -30.44 -1.34
N GLU A 332 -7.25 -31.03 -0.17
CA GLU A 332 -8.25 -30.67 0.83
C GLU A 332 -7.58 -30.47 2.19
N TYR A 333 -8.01 -29.46 2.95
CA TYR A 333 -7.48 -29.18 4.27
C TYR A 333 -8.52 -28.57 5.20
N HIS A 334 -8.69 -29.14 6.38
CA HIS A 334 -9.62 -28.67 7.41
C HIS A 334 -8.96 -27.59 8.30
N LEU A 335 -9.40 -26.34 8.15
CA LEU A 335 -8.81 -25.17 8.77
C LEU A 335 -9.19 -24.98 10.25
N ALA A 336 -10.41 -25.40 10.65
CA ALA A 336 -10.94 -25.19 12.01
C ALA A 336 -10.53 -26.26 13.02
N LYS A 337 -9.88 -27.34 12.57
CA LYS A 337 -9.49 -28.42 13.48
C LYS A 337 -8.23 -28.05 14.24
N PRO A 338 -8.14 -28.38 15.55
CA PRO A 338 -6.95 -28.14 16.34
C PRO A 338 -5.75 -29.03 15.93
N TYR A 339 -5.96 -29.90 14.97
CA TYR A 339 -4.96 -30.80 14.39
C TYR A 339 -4.98 -30.71 12.87
N MET A 340 -3.85 -30.99 12.27
CA MET A 340 -3.72 -31.04 10.81
C MET A 340 -4.58 -32.19 10.27
N ASP A 341 -5.39 -31.93 9.27
CA ASP A 341 -6.21 -32.91 8.59
C ASP A 341 -6.33 -32.48 7.13
N GLY A 342 -5.58 -33.15 6.26
CA GLY A 342 -5.49 -32.79 4.85
C GLY A 342 -5.17 -33.99 3.98
N LYS A 343 -5.61 -33.89 2.71
CA LYS A 343 -5.38 -34.86 1.67
C LYS A 343 -4.85 -34.18 0.41
N LEU A 344 -3.93 -34.84 -0.27
CA LEU A 344 -3.39 -34.44 -1.57
C LEU A 344 -3.45 -35.64 -2.51
N ASP A 345 -4.16 -35.50 -3.62
CA ASP A 345 -4.14 -36.43 -4.73
C ASP A 345 -3.48 -35.73 -5.92
N MET A 346 -2.47 -36.37 -6.51
CA MET A 346 -1.71 -35.84 -7.64
C MET A 346 -1.56 -36.91 -8.72
N ASP A 347 -1.91 -36.54 -9.95
CA ASP A 347 -1.74 -37.34 -11.15
C ASP A 347 -0.82 -36.61 -12.10
N VAL A 348 0.42 -37.14 -12.26
CA VAL A 348 1.42 -36.62 -13.17
C VAL A 348 1.43 -37.49 -14.41
N THR A 349 0.94 -36.94 -15.51
CA THR A 349 0.86 -37.67 -16.80
C THR A 349 2.11 -37.46 -17.65
N GLN A 350 2.88 -36.41 -17.41
CA GLN A 350 4.13 -36.14 -18.08
C GLN A 350 5.06 -35.30 -17.21
N LEU A 351 6.28 -35.80 -16.99
CA LEU A 351 7.37 -35.04 -16.38
C LEU A 351 8.64 -35.24 -17.21
N ASP A 352 9.15 -34.14 -17.79
CA ASP A 352 10.36 -34.16 -18.61
C ASP A 352 11.59 -33.85 -17.76
N LEU A 353 12.23 -34.89 -17.22
CA LEU A 353 13.42 -34.77 -16.37
C LEU A 353 14.65 -34.25 -17.12
N TYR A 354 14.73 -34.50 -18.43
CA TYR A 354 15.87 -34.02 -19.23
C TYR A 354 15.78 -32.53 -19.49
N GLU A 355 14.65 -32.06 -19.95
CA GLU A 355 14.39 -30.61 -20.11
C GLU A 355 14.52 -29.85 -18.79
N LEU A 356 14.16 -30.46 -17.65
CA LEU A 356 14.38 -29.92 -16.31
C LEU A 356 15.85 -29.97 -15.87
N GLY A 357 16.75 -30.61 -16.64
CA GLY A 357 18.17 -30.72 -16.31
C GLY A 357 18.47 -31.69 -15.17
N ILE A 358 17.52 -32.53 -14.79
CA ILE A 358 17.65 -33.54 -13.73
C ILE A 358 18.27 -34.83 -14.31
N ALA A 359 17.83 -35.23 -15.52
CA ALA A 359 18.39 -36.36 -16.20
C ALA A 359 19.48 -35.94 -17.21
N PRO A 360 20.60 -36.70 -17.35
CA PRO A 360 21.70 -36.36 -18.26
C PRO A 360 21.38 -36.65 -19.74
N LYS A 361 20.33 -37.43 -20.01
CA LYS A 361 19.84 -37.79 -21.34
C LYS A 361 18.35 -37.83 -21.38
N PRO A 362 17.70 -37.57 -22.56
CA PRO A 362 16.27 -37.76 -22.73
C PRO A 362 15.85 -39.17 -22.38
N LEU A 363 14.77 -39.31 -21.61
CA LEU A 363 14.14 -40.60 -21.35
C LEU A 363 13.38 -41.04 -22.60
N LYS A 364 13.33 -42.34 -22.86
CA LYS A 364 12.56 -42.89 -23.98
C LYS A 364 11.06 -42.60 -23.87
N TYR A 365 10.58 -42.53 -22.64
CA TYR A 365 9.18 -42.20 -22.29
C TYR A 365 9.23 -41.12 -21.19
N PRO A 366 8.27 -40.15 -21.17
CA PRO A 366 8.14 -39.24 -20.08
C PRO A 366 7.78 -39.98 -18.78
N LEU A 367 8.24 -39.47 -17.66
CA LEU A 367 7.89 -40.02 -16.36
C LEU A 367 6.42 -39.67 -16.06
N ALA A 368 5.66 -40.69 -15.69
CA ALA A 368 4.27 -40.54 -15.26
C ALA A 368 4.05 -41.31 -13.95
N PHE A 369 3.30 -40.75 -13.03
CA PHE A 369 2.99 -41.38 -11.74
C PHE A 369 1.78 -40.76 -11.06
N ASN A 370 1.12 -41.53 -10.23
CA ASN A 370 0.07 -41.09 -9.33
C ASN A 370 0.60 -41.07 -7.89
N PHE A 371 0.24 -40.08 -7.14
CA PHE A 371 0.66 -39.91 -5.76
C PHE A 371 -0.53 -39.44 -4.91
N THR A 372 -0.77 -40.10 -3.79
CA THR A 372 -1.76 -39.71 -2.78
C THR A 372 -1.04 -39.57 -1.45
N ALA A 373 -1.28 -38.48 -0.75
CA ALA A 373 -0.78 -38.25 0.60
C ALA A 373 -1.93 -37.83 1.51
N GLU A 374 -1.98 -38.40 2.70
CA GLU A 374 -2.87 -37.96 3.76
C GLU A 374 -2.02 -37.58 4.98
N ALA A 375 -2.27 -36.39 5.49
CA ALA A 375 -1.60 -35.89 6.69
C ALA A 375 -2.65 -35.68 7.77
N ARG A 376 -2.49 -36.37 8.90
CA ARG A 376 -3.32 -36.22 10.08
C ARG A 376 -2.44 -36.02 11.29
N ARG A 377 -2.61 -34.91 11.98
CA ARG A 377 -1.91 -34.62 13.23
C ARG A 377 -2.93 -34.57 14.34
N ASP A 378 -2.86 -35.51 15.29
CA ASP A 378 -3.52 -35.38 16.57
C ASP A 378 -2.64 -34.59 17.55
N ARG A 379 -3.05 -34.47 18.80
CA ARG A 379 -2.31 -33.69 19.82
C ARG A 379 -0.89 -34.20 20.10
N ILE A 380 -0.54 -35.42 19.71
CA ILE A 380 0.69 -36.12 20.10
C ILE A 380 1.48 -36.60 18.88
N PHE A 381 0.84 -37.05 17.80
CA PHE A 381 1.50 -37.68 16.66
C PHE A 381 1.10 -37.04 15.33
N THR A 382 2.05 -37.00 14.40
CA THR A 382 1.79 -36.68 12.99
C THR A 382 1.80 -37.98 12.21
N HIS A 383 0.68 -38.34 11.60
CA HIS A 383 0.57 -39.47 10.70
C HIS A 383 0.65 -38.94 9.26
N LEU A 384 1.64 -39.42 8.53
CA LEU A 384 1.79 -39.17 7.10
C LEU A 384 1.67 -40.52 6.40
N THR A 385 0.66 -40.69 5.58
CA THR A 385 0.50 -41.88 4.74
C THR A 385 0.72 -41.48 3.30
N ALA A 386 1.73 -42.01 2.64
CA ALA A 386 1.90 -41.93 1.20
C ALA A 386 1.26 -43.17 0.57
N GLY A 387 0.32 -42.94 -0.33
CA GLY A 387 -0.33 -44.03 -1.06
C GLY A 387 0.47 -44.55 -2.23
N ASP A 388 -0.06 -45.48 -2.99
CA ASP A 388 0.58 -46.19 -4.09
C ASP A 388 1.21 -45.23 -5.13
N MET A 389 2.52 -45.29 -5.29
CA MET A 389 3.21 -44.72 -6.44
C MET A 389 3.25 -45.77 -7.55
N LYS A 390 2.44 -45.62 -8.59
CA LYS A 390 2.51 -46.44 -9.79
C LYS A 390 3.38 -45.70 -10.82
N LEU A 391 4.55 -46.25 -11.12
CA LEU A 391 5.37 -45.86 -12.26
C LEU A 391 4.87 -46.65 -13.48
N ASN A 392 4.38 -45.93 -14.49
CA ASN A 392 4.00 -46.51 -15.77
C ASN A 392 5.10 -46.31 -16.80
#